data_03d8930985d9f5a4683d0cf31cff5116
#
_entry.id   03d8930985d9f5a4683d0cf31cff5116
#
_cell.length_a   1.000
_cell.length_b   1.000
_cell.length_c   1.000
_cell.angle_alpha   90.00
_cell.angle_beta   90.00
_cell.angle_gamma   90.00
#
_symmetry.space_group_name_H-M   'P 1'
#
loop_
_entity.id
_entity.type
_entity.pdbx_description
1 polymer ?
#
loop_
_entity_poly.entity_id
_entity_poly.type
_entity_poly.pdbx_seq_one_letter_code
_entity_poly.pdbx_strand_id
1 'polypeptide(L)'
;MKQTKFTKAARGRDCQIRVPGVCNGNPETTVLAHLRMSGTRCGMGLKPHDLQGAWACSACHDAVDARSKTEFTREQLSHMHMQGMVRTIDILVSEGKVAA
;
A
#
# COMPACT_ATOMS: atom_id res chain seq x y z
N MET A 1 6.23 4.92 16.78
CA MET A 1 6.75 4.22 15.60
C MET A 1 7.60 5.16 14.76
N LYS A 2 8.77 4.69 14.36
CA LYS A 2 9.71 5.53 13.62
C LYS A 2 9.28 5.60 12.15
N GLN A 3 9.12 6.82 11.62
CA GLN A 3 8.80 7.00 10.21
C GLN A 3 10.08 6.98 9.36
N THR A 4 9.98 6.29 8.21
CA THR A 4 11.05 6.26 7.23
C THR A 4 10.76 7.28 6.13
N LYS A 5 11.72 7.49 5.23
CA LYS A 5 11.50 8.37 4.08
C LYS A 5 10.35 7.88 3.20
N PHE A 6 10.11 6.56 3.15
CA PHE A 6 9.04 5.99 2.34
C PHE A 6 7.67 6.18 2.98
N THR A 7 7.56 6.04 4.29
CA THR A 7 6.29 6.30 4.97
C THR A 7 5.93 7.78 4.90
N LYS A 8 6.93 8.66 5.03
CA LYS A 8 6.70 10.10 4.89
C LYS A 8 6.29 10.48 3.47
N ALA A 9 6.87 9.80 2.47
CA ALA A 9 6.56 10.09 1.07
C ALA A 9 5.11 9.77 0.71
N ALA A 10 4.44 8.87 1.45
CA ALA A 10 3.05 8.51 1.18
C ALA A 10 2.08 9.66 1.50
N ARG A 11 2.45 10.54 2.40
CA ARG A 11 1.55 11.58 2.88
C ARG A 11 1.20 12.56 1.76
N GLY A 12 -0.10 12.80 1.55
CA GLY A 12 -0.57 13.72 0.52
C GLY A 12 -0.55 13.17 -0.89
N ARG A 13 -0.23 11.89 -1.07
CA ARG A 13 -0.20 11.25 -2.39
C ARG A 13 -1.53 10.60 -2.73
N ASP A 14 -1.79 10.43 -4.01
CA ASP A 14 -2.99 9.73 -4.46
C ASP A 14 -2.89 8.25 -4.14
N CYS A 15 -4.03 7.65 -3.77
CA CYS A 15 -4.12 6.21 -3.53
C CYS A 15 -3.76 5.44 -4.80
N GLN A 16 -2.87 4.46 -4.69
CA GLN A 16 -2.44 3.65 -5.82
C GLN A 16 -3.11 2.28 -5.86
N ILE A 17 -3.78 1.85 -4.78
CA ILE A 17 -4.52 0.59 -4.77
C ILE A 17 -5.84 0.72 -5.53
N ARG A 18 -6.59 1.79 -5.27
CA ARG A 18 -7.79 2.15 -6.03
C ARG A 18 -8.85 1.05 -6.09
N VAL A 19 -9.22 0.48 -4.93
CA VAL A 19 -10.26 -0.55 -4.87
C VAL A 19 -11.58 0.04 -5.34
N PRO A 20 -12.20 -0.50 -6.41
CA PRO A 20 -13.45 0.07 -6.94
C PRO A 20 -14.56 0.10 -5.89
N GLY A 21 -15.24 1.23 -5.78
CA GLY A 21 -16.33 1.41 -4.83
C GLY A 21 -15.89 1.57 -3.38
N VAL A 22 -14.61 1.44 -3.08
CA VAL A 22 -14.05 1.53 -1.72
C VAL A 22 -13.15 2.74 -1.56
N CYS A 23 -12.29 3.00 -2.54
CA CYS A 23 -11.32 4.09 -2.50
C CYS A 23 -12.02 5.42 -2.22
N ASN A 24 -11.55 6.16 -1.21
CA ASN A 24 -12.17 7.44 -0.84
C ASN A 24 -11.63 8.63 -1.64
N GLY A 25 -10.52 8.44 -2.38
CA GLY A 25 -9.94 9.50 -3.20
C GLY A 25 -9.35 10.66 -2.43
N ASN A 26 -9.16 10.51 -1.12
CA ASN A 26 -8.64 11.60 -0.28
C ASN A 26 -7.15 11.42 0.00
N PRO A 27 -6.27 12.21 -0.65
CA PRO A 27 -4.82 12.08 -0.45
C PRO A 27 -4.36 12.31 0.99
N GLU A 28 -5.11 13.05 1.78
CA GLU A 28 -4.75 13.31 3.17
C GLU A 28 -4.79 12.05 4.04
N THR A 29 -5.52 11.03 3.60
CA THR A 29 -5.63 9.76 4.33
C THR A 29 -4.62 8.72 3.83
N THR A 30 -3.82 9.05 2.83
CA THR A 30 -2.90 8.09 2.20
C THR A 30 -1.74 7.74 3.13
N VAL A 31 -1.51 6.45 3.26
CA VAL A 31 -0.41 5.88 4.06
C VAL A 31 0.28 4.79 3.24
N LEU A 32 1.43 4.33 3.74
CA LEU A 32 2.14 3.20 3.14
C LEU A 32 1.57 1.90 3.70
N ALA A 33 0.80 1.19 2.86
CA ALA A 33 0.17 -0.06 3.23
C ALA A 33 1.08 -1.22 2.81
N HIS A 34 1.71 -1.88 3.80
CA HIS A 34 2.62 -3.00 3.53
C HIS A 34 1.85 -4.23 3.04
N LEU A 35 2.40 -4.88 2.02
CA LEU A 35 1.85 -6.14 1.51
C LEU A 35 2.51 -7.30 2.26
N ARG A 36 1.71 -8.10 2.95
CA ARG A 36 2.19 -9.31 3.62
C ARG A 36 1.89 -10.49 2.73
N MET A 37 2.94 -11.15 2.26
CA MET A 37 2.80 -12.24 1.31
C MET A 37 3.66 -13.42 1.77
N SER A 38 3.08 -14.62 1.74
CA SER A 38 3.77 -15.85 2.06
C SER A 38 5.03 -15.99 1.20
N GLY A 39 6.13 -16.39 1.82
CA GLY A 39 7.40 -16.53 1.12
C GLY A 39 8.23 -15.26 1.05
N THR A 40 7.73 -14.14 1.58
CA THR A 40 8.46 -12.89 1.64
C THR A 40 8.73 -12.51 3.09
N ARG A 41 9.41 -11.38 3.31
CA ARG A 41 9.71 -10.92 4.67
C ARG A 41 8.42 -10.50 5.37
N CYS A 42 7.79 -11.45 6.02
CA CYS A 42 6.61 -11.21 6.85
C CYS A 42 6.50 -12.34 7.85
N GLY A 43 5.70 -12.14 8.88
CA GLY A 43 5.49 -13.14 9.91
C GLY A 43 5.61 -12.55 11.28
N MET A 44 5.58 -13.42 12.31
CA MET A 44 5.64 -12.96 13.69
C MET A 44 6.98 -12.25 13.97
N GLY A 45 6.90 -11.00 14.39
CA GLY A 45 8.09 -10.22 14.69
C GLY A 45 8.83 -9.68 13.49
N LEU A 46 8.35 -9.98 12.26
CA LEU A 46 8.96 -9.48 11.03
C LEU A 46 8.02 -8.53 10.30
N LYS A 47 8.54 -7.37 9.96
CA LYS A 47 7.81 -6.36 9.20
C LYS A 47 8.31 -6.37 7.75
N PRO A 48 7.44 -6.32 6.75
CA PRO A 48 7.89 -6.20 5.36
C PRO A 48 8.72 -4.92 5.16
N HIS A 49 9.61 -4.96 4.18
CA HIS A 49 10.36 -3.78 3.79
C HIS A 49 9.39 -2.69 3.31
N ASP A 50 9.78 -1.42 3.48
CA ASP A 50 8.93 -0.31 3.05
C ASP A 50 8.72 -0.26 1.54
N LEU A 51 9.59 -0.89 0.76
CA LEU A 51 9.36 -1.06 -0.68
C LEU A 51 8.27 -2.08 -0.99
N GLN A 52 7.94 -2.94 -0.03
CA GLN A 52 6.87 -3.92 -0.18
C GLN A 52 5.57 -3.33 0.35
N GLY A 53 5.19 -2.20 -0.20
CA GLY A 53 3.98 -1.50 0.20
C GLY A 53 3.45 -0.61 -0.90
N ALA A 54 2.20 -0.19 -0.75
CA ALA A 54 1.52 0.67 -1.70
C ALA A 54 0.98 1.90 -0.99
N TRP A 55 0.96 3.02 -1.69
CA TRP A 55 0.24 4.19 -1.19
C TRP A 55 -1.25 3.91 -1.27
N ALA A 56 -1.92 3.92 -0.13
CA ALA A 56 -3.32 3.58 -0.01
C ALA A 56 -4.05 4.60 0.85
N CYS A 57 -5.23 5.02 0.39
CA CYS A 57 -6.11 5.82 1.24
C CYS A 57 -6.59 4.97 2.43
N SER A 58 -7.16 5.60 3.45
CA SER A 58 -7.60 4.89 4.64
C SER A 58 -8.60 3.78 4.33
N ALA A 59 -9.53 4.03 3.40
CA ALA A 59 -10.55 3.04 3.03
C ALA A 59 -9.94 1.82 2.33
N CYS A 60 -9.01 2.04 1.39
CA CYS A 60 -8.34 0.92 0.72
C CYS A 60 -7.41 0.17 1.67
N HIS A 61 -6.74 0.88 2.58
CA HIS A 61 -5.89 0.25 3.59
C HIS A 61 -6.71 -0.71 4.46
N ASP A 62 -7.87 -0.25 4.92
CA ASP A 62 -8.76 -1.09 5.72
C ASP A 62 -9.26 -2.30 4.93
N ALA A 63 -9.56 -2.12 3.66
CA ALA A 63 -10.04 -3.21 2.80
C ALA A 63 -8.98 -4.30 2.61
N VAL A 64 -7.74 -3.92 2.29
CA VAL A 64 -6.68 -4.90 2.05
C VAL A 64 -6.18 -5.56 3.34
N ASP A 65 -6.35 -4.88 4.48
CA ASP A 65 -6.01 -5.44 5.79
C ASP A 65 -7.18 -6.21 6.43
N ALA A 66 -8.27 -6.40 5.71
CA ALA A 66 -9.46 -7.10 6.16
C ALA A 66 -10.14 -6.45 7.38
N ARG A 67 -9.95 -5.15 7.58
CA ARG A 67 -10.61 -4.40 8.65
C ARG A 67 -12.01 -3.95 8.27
N SER A 68 -12.28 -3.90 6.97
CA SER A 68 -13.61 -3.59 6.47
C SER A 68 -14.05 -4.70 5.52
N LYS A 69 -15.37 -4.86 5.37
CA LYS A 69 -15.92 -5.87 4.47
C LYS A 69 -16.10 -5.26 3.08
N THR A 70 -15.75 -6.04 2.06
CA THR A 70 -15.97 -5.66 0.67
C THR A 70 -16.58 -6.83 -0.08
N GLU A 71 -17.03 -6.58 -1.31
CA GLU A 71 -17.51 -7.65 -2.19
C GLU A 71 -16.38 -8.46 -2.83
N PHE A 72 -15.12 -8.02 -2.63
CA PHE A 72 -13.97 -8.65 -3.26
C PHE A 72 -13.40 -9.77 -2.39
N THR A 73 -12.86 -10.80 -3.05
CA THR A 73 -12.16 -11.88 -2.36
C THR A 73 -10.79 -11.41 -1.88
N ARG A 74 -10.19 -12.21 -0.97
CA ARG A 74 -8.82 -11.93 -0.51
C ARG A 74 -7.83 -11.91 -1.68
N GLU A 75 -8.01 -12.82 -2.63
CA GLU A 75 -7.13 -12.89 -3.79
C GLU A 75 -7.25 -11.66 -4.66
N GLN A 76 -8.49 -11.17 -4.87
CA GLN A 76 -8.72 -9.96 -5.63
C GLN A 76 -8.09 -8.75 -4.94
N LEU A 77 -8.25 -8.63 -3.63
CA LEU A 77 -7.67 -7.53 -2.86
C LEU A 77 -6.14 -7.59 -2.88
N SER A 78 -5.56 -8.79 -2.75
CA SER A 78 -4.10 -8.95 -2.84
C SER A 78 -3.58 -8.54 -4.20
N HIS A 79 -4.30 -8.87 -5.26
CA HIS A 79 -3.92 -8.48 -6.62
C HIS A 79 -3.93 -6.95 -6.78
N MET A 80 -4.98 -6.31 -6.28
CA MET A 80 -5.07 -4.84 -6.31
C MET A 80 -3.97 -4.20 -5.49
N HIS A 81 -3.64 -4.80 -4.34
CA HIS A 81 -2.55 -4.33 -3.49
C HIS A 81 -1.21 -4.41 -4.22
N MET A 82 -0.95 -5.53 -4.91
CA MET A 82 0.28 -5.69 -5.70
C MET A 82 0.35 -4.68 -6.84
N GLN A 83 -0.77 -4.45 -7.53
CA GLN A 83 -0.81 -3.44 -8.58
C GLN A 83 -0.48 -2.06 -8.01
N GLY A 84 -1.04 -1.74 -6.85
CA GLY A 84 -0.76 -0.47 -6.17
C GLY A 84 0.71 -0.35 -5.76
N MET A 85 1.31 -1.45 -5.34
CA MET A 85 2.73 -1.49 -4.97
C MET A 85 3.61 -1.19 -6.19
N VAL A 86 3.31 -1.79 -7.34
CA VAL A 86 4.07 -1.54 -8.57
C VAL A 86 3.96 -0.07 -8.97
N ARG A 87 2.75 0.49 -8.93
CA ARG A 87 2.55 1.90 -9.26
C ARG A 87 3.32 2.82 -8.32
N THR A 88 3.34 2.48 -7.02
CA THR A 88 4.07 3.25 -6.01
C THR A 88 5.57 3.21 -6.29
N ILE A 89 6.11 2.02 -6.60
CA ILE A 89 7.53 1.88 -6.93
C ILE A 89 7.88 2.70 -8.17
N ASP A 90 7.04 2.64 -9.20
CA ASP A 90 7.27 3.41 -10.42
C ASP A 90 7.39 4.92 -10.12
N ILE A 91 6.52 5.42 -9.26
CA ILE A 91 6.56 6.84 -8.89
C ILE A 91 7.84 7.15 -8.09
N LEU A 92 8.18 6.29 -7.13
CA LEU A 92 9.39 6.48 -6.31
C LEU A 92 10.66 6.49 -7.18
N VAL A 93 10.71 5.60 -8.17
CA VAL A 93 11.84 5.56 -9.10
C VAL A 93 11.89 6.83 -9.94
N SER A 94 10.74 7.26 -10.46
CA SER A 94 10.69 8.48 -11.30
C SER A 94 11.08 9.73 -10.53
N GLU A 95 10.85 9.74 -9.21
CA GLU A 95 11.22 10.87 -8.35
C GLU A 95 12.63 10.76 -7.79
N GLY A 96 13.36 9.71 -8.16
CA GLY A 96 14.74 9.53 -7.70
C GLY A 96 14.88 9.09 -6.26
N LYS A 97 13.79 8.67 -5.61
CA LYS A 97 13.82 8.21 -4.22
C LYS A 97 14.30 6.79 -4.08
N VAL A 98 14.24 6.02 -5.16
CA VAL A 98 14.73 4.65 -5.24
C VAL A 98 15.52 4.51 -6.52
N ALA A 99 16.73 3.96 -6.42
CA ALA A 99 17.55 3.67 -7.60
C ALA A 99 17.01 2.41 -8.29
N ALA A 100 16.89 2.46 -9.59
CA ALA A 100 16.42 1.31 -10.37
C ALA A 100 17.56 0.77 -11.24
#